data_72f744a0907fec66bde94753d5a43703
#
_entry.id   72f744a0907fec66bde94753d5a43703
#
_cell.length_a   1.000
_cell.length_b   1.000
_cell.length_c   1.000
_cell.angle_alpha   90.00
_cell.angle_beta   90.00
_cell.angle_gamma   90.00
#
_symmetry.space_group_name_H-M   'P 1'
#
loop_
_entity.id
_entity.type
_entity.pdbx_description
1 polymer ?
#
loop_
_entity_poly.entity_id
_entity_poly.type
_entity_poly.pdbx_seq_one_letter_code
_entity_poly.pdbx_strand_id
1 'polypeptide(L)' 'MKINIASNEVIHFIGIGGIGMSGLAQIMCNMGFNIQGSDLNKNKNTDRLIKTGIKVYFN' A
#
# COMPACT_ATOMS: atom_id res chain seq x y z
N MET A 1 -5.06 -15.25 9.86
CA MET A 1 -3.92 -14.41 10.28
C MET A 1 -4.42 -13.26 11.14
N LYS A 2 -3.76 -13.03 12.23
CA LYS A 2 -4.14 -11.95 13.15
C LYS A 2 -3.11 -10.84 13.09
N ILE A 3 -3.59 -9.61 12.83
CA ILE A 3 -2.71 -8.43 12.73
C ILE A 3 -3.01 -7.53 13.93
N ASN A 4 -1.98 -7.29 14.74
CA ASN A 4 -2.07 -6.40 15.90
C ASN A 4 -1.31 -5.11 15.62
N ILE A 5 -1.97 -4.21 14.90
CA ILE A 5 -1.37 -2.91 14.57
C ILE A 5 -2.30 -1.82 15.07
N ALA A 6 -1.74 -0.85 15.77
CA ALA A 6 -2.51 0.30 16.24
C ALA A 6 -3.06 1.07 15.03
N SER A 7 -4.29 1.55 15.12
CA SER A 7 -4.97 2.21 13.99
C SER A 7 -4.27 3.50 13.54
N ASN A 8 -3.44 4.11 14.39
CA ASN A 8 -2.72 5.32 14.05
C ASN A 8 -1.30 5.06 13.49
N GLU A 9 -0.91 3.80 13.39
CA GLU A 9 0.39 3.46 12.81
C GLU A 9 0.30 3.45 11.29
N VAL A 10 1.40 3.84 10.64
CA VAL A 10 1.52 3.81 9.19
C VAL A 10 2.28 2.54 8.79
N ILE A 11 1.70 1.77 7.88
CA ILE A 11 2.33 0.57 7.35
C ILE A 11 2.93 0.91 6.00
N HIS A 12 4.24 0.72 5.87
CA HIS A 12 4.97 1.01 4.63
C HIS A 12 5.27 -0.28 3.88
N PHE A 13 4.84 -0.37 2.63
CA PHE A 13 5.09 -1.50 1.75
C PHE A 13 6.24 -1.19 0.82
N ILE A 14 7.32 -1.94 0.90
CA ILE A 14 8.44 -1.84 -0.05
C ILE A 14 8.10 -2.70 -1.26
N GLY A 15 8.15 -2.12 -2.46
CA GLY A 15 7.72 -2.80 -3.67
C GLY A 15 6.20 -2.87 -3.81
N ILE A 16 5.52 -1.81 -3.41
CA ILE A 16 4.06 -1.78 -3.32
C ILE A 16 3.36 -2.02 -4.66
N GLY A 17 4.06 -1.77 -5.79
CA GLY A 17 3.51 -1.98 -7.12
C GLY A 17 3.52 -3.43 -7.60
N GLY A 18 4.09 -4.35 -6.82
CA GLY A 18 4.05 -5.78 -7.14
C GLY A 18 2.63 -6.32 -7.12
N ILE A 19 2.38 -7.39 -7.89
CA ILE A 19 1.03 -7.97 -8.03
C ILE A 19 0.46 -8.36 -6.66
N GLY A 20 1.20 -9.15 -5.90
CA GLY A 20 0.75 -9.58 -4.56
C GLY A 20 0.73 -8.44 -3.56
N MET A 21 1.76 -7.60 -3.59
CA MET A 21 1.90 -6.50 -2.64
C MET A 21 0.82 -5.44 -2.83
N SER A 22 0.52 -5.08 -4.08
CA SER A 22 -0.51 -4.07 -4.35
C SER A 22 -1.90 -4.55 -3.93
N GLY A 23 -2.20 -5.83 -4.13
CA GLY A 23 -3.46 -6.41 -3.70
C GLY A 23 -3.60 -6.38 -2.18
N LEU A 24 -2.56 -6.78 -1.46
CA LEU A 24 -2.58 -6.77 0.00
C LEU A 24 -2.70 -5.35 0.54
N ALA A 25 -1.94 -4.41 -0.04
CA ALA A 25 -2.00 -3.01 0.38
C ALA A 25 -3.42 -2.44 0.21
N GLN A 26 -4.08 -2.76 -0.90
CA GLN A 26 -5.44 -2.30 -1.15
C GLN A 26 -6.42 -2.89 -0.13
N ILE A 27 -6.31 -4.18 0.15
CA ILE A 27 -7.18 -4.85 1.12
C ILE A 27 -7.01 -4.21 2.50
N MET A 28 -5.78 -4.01 2.93
CA MET A 28 -5.52 -3.42 4.25
C MET A 28 -5.97 -1.96 4.32
N CYS A 29 -5.82 -1.21 3.24
CA CYS A 29 -6.32 0.15 3.17
C CYS A 29 -7.85 0.17 3.33
N ASN A 30 -8.55 -0.75 2.65
CA ASN A 30 -10.01 -0.86 2.75
C ASN A 30 -10.46 -1.27 4.15
N MET A 31 -9.60 -1.95 4.90
CA MET A 31 -9.87 -2.32 6.30
C MET A 31 -9.66 -1.17 7.28
N GLY A 32 -9.19 -0.03 6.81
CA GLY A 32 -8.98 1.15 7.63
C GLY A 32 -7.56 1.37 8.12
N PHE A 33 -6.60 0.56 7.67
CA PHE A 33 -5.19 0.78 8.03
C PHE A 33 -4.61 1.95 7.24
N ASN A 34 -3.65 2.63 7.84
CA ASN A 34 -2.91 3.70 7.17
C ASN A 34 -1.80 3.08 6.33
N ILE A 35 -1.98 3.07 5.03
CA ILE A 35 -1.08 2.40 4.10
C ILE A 35 -0.33 3.40 3.25
N GLN A 36 0.97 3.16 3.07
CA GLN A 36 1.80 3.85 2.10
C GLN A 36 2.83 2.85 1.56
N GLY A 37 3.60 3.26 0.59
CA GLY A 37 4.64 2.39 0.08
C GLY A 37 5.58 3.07 -0.87
N SER A 38 6.54 2.28 -1.36
CA SER A 38 7.52 2.73 -2.35
C SER A 38 7.67 1.69 -3.44
N ASP A 39 8.11 2.15 -4.60
CA ASP A 39 8.44 1.30 -5.71
C ASP A 39 9.51 2.00 -6.56
N LEU A 40 10.24 1.23 -7.35
CA LEU A 40 11.22 1.79 -8.27
C LEU A 40 10.56 2.32 -9.53
N ASN A 41 9.46 1.71 -9.94
CA ASN A 41 8.82 1.99 -11.22
C ASN A 41 7.33 2.23 -11.06
N LYS A 42 6.84 3.22 -11.80
CA LYS A 42 5.41 3.46 -11.91
C LYS A 42 4.79 2.40 -12.82
N ASN A 43 3.64 1.87 -12.41
CA ASN A 43 2.92 0.88 -13.22
C ASN A 43 1.40 0.99 -12.94
N LYS A 44 0.60 0.09 -13.56
CA LYS A 44 -0.85 0.09 -13.37
C LYS A 44 -1.24 -0.08 -11.90
N ASN A 45 -0.50 -0.92 -11.17
CA ASN A 45 -0.81 -1.18 -9.77
C ASN A 45 -0.56 0.04 -8.91
N THR A 46 0.59 0.73 -9.11
CA THR A 46 0.86 1.96 -8.36
C THR A 46 -0.15 3.05 -8.71
N ASP A 47 -0.55 3.15 -9.98
CA ASP A 47 -1.55 4.14 -10.41
C ASP A 47 -2.89 3.89 -9.72
N ARG A 48 -3.32 2.63 -9.64
CA ARG A 48 -4.56 2.26 -8.97
C ARG A 48 -4.51 2.61 -7.48
N LEU A 49 -3.40 2.32 -6.82
CA LEU A 49 -3.22 2.62 -5.40
C LEU A 49 -3.28 4.13 -5.13
N ILE A 50 -2.62 4.91 -5.98
CA ILE A 50 -2.63 6.37 -5.86
C ILE A 50 -4.04 6.91 -6.02
N LYS A 51 -4.82 6.38 -6.95
CA LYS A 51 -6.22 6.80 -7.15
C LYS A 51 -7.08 6.53 -5.93
N THR A 52 -6.76 5.53 -5.14
CA THR A 52 -7.50 5.23 -3.91
C THR A 52 -7.01 6.03 -2.70
N GLY A 53 -6.01 6.89 -2.89
CA GLY A 53 -5.51 7.75 -1.83
C GLY A 53 -4.27 7.24 -1.12
N ILE A 54 -3.71 6.12 -1.57
CA ILE A 54 -2.48 5.58 -0.99
C ILE A 54 -1.29 6.37 -1.52
N LYS A 55 -0.42 6.79 -0.61
CA LYS A 55 0.79 7.52 -0.97
C LYS A 55 1.87 6.56 -1.43
N VAL A 56 2.39 6.77 -2.63
CA VAL A 56 3.45 5.94 -3.20
C VAL A 56 4.66 6.82 -3.53
N TYR A 57 5.81 6.42 -3.00
CA TYR A 57 7.07 7.08 -3.24
C TYR A 57 7.84 6.30 -4.31
N PHE A 58 8.38 7.01 -5.30
CA PHE A 58 9.18 6.40 -6.37
C PHE A 58 10.66 6.79 -6.17
N ASN A 59 11.47 5.82 -5.77
CA ASN A 59 12.89 6.06 -5.51
C ASN A 59 13.74 5.09 -6.33
#